data_9d49b7c909842cd0d0afdabf81a2ca09
#
_entry.id   9d49b7c909842cd0d0afdabf81a2ca09
#
_cell.length_a   1.000
_cell.length_b   1.000
_cell.length_c   1.000
_cell.angle_alpha   90.00
_cell.angle_beta   90.00
_cell.angle_gamma   90.00
#
_symmetry.space_group_name_H-M   'P 1'
#
loop_
_entity.id
_entity.type
_entity.pdbx_description
1 polymer ?
#
loop_
_entity_poly.entity_id
_entity_poly.type
_entity_poly.pdbx_seq_one_letter_code
_entity_poly.pdbx_strand_id
1 'polypeptide(L)'
;MSPLRLIPARSQPDLLAKPLAWSLALWGEGKEEFTADDWRSFYSRVLNGDYESWDSNTDSKELLFLAVAEDANEVLAVIGLCDFDDLEEYRHLRPWLCAFVVREDLRGSGIGSQVLELMEARARDYGIELVYLWTEDQLEFYLKRGYEKFDELLKAKRTLHIMKKTI
;
A
#
# COMPACT_ATOMS: atom_id res chain seq x y z
N MET A 1 19.92 12.04 -4.12
CA MET A 1 18.67 11.49 -4.70
C MET A 1 17.66 12.61 -4.69
N SER A 2 16.96 12.84 -5.80
CA SER A 2 15.93 13.88 -5.83
C SER A 2 14.83 13.61 -4.81
N PRO A 3 14.22 14.63 -4.21
CA PRO A 3 13.10 14.46 -3.32
C PRO A 3 11.98 13.63 -3.97
N LEU A 4 11.30 12.83 -3.15
CA LEU A 4 10.14 12.05 -3.57
C LEU A 4 8.85 12.79 -3.22
N ARG A 5 7.85 12.62 -4.06
CA ARG A 5 6.47 13.04 -3.75
C ARG A 5 5.49 11.94 -4.03
N LEU A 6 4.41 11.90 -3.26
CA LEU A 6 3.26 11.05 -3.55
C LEU A 6 2.26 11.82 -4.40
N ILE A 7 1.88 11.23 -5.51
CA ILE A 7 0.79 11.71 -6.36
C ILE A 7 -0.34 10.69 -6.41
N PRO A 8 -1.62 11.12 -6.40
CA PRO A 8 -2.72 10.18 -6.58
C PRO A 8 -2.62 9.47 -7.92
N ALA A 9 -2.77 8.15 -7.92
CA ALA A 9 -2.71 7.34 -9.16
C ALA A 9 -3.73 7.83 -10.21
N ARG A 10 -4.91 8.26 -9.75
CA ARG A 10 -5.96 8.85 -10.59
C ARG A 10 -5.49 10.05 -11.42
N SER A 11 -4.56 10.85 -10.89
CA SER A 11 -4.06 12.05 -11.59
C SER A 11 -3.09 11.72 -12.72
N GLN A 12 -2.58 10.49 -12.78
CA GLN A 12 -1.59 10.03 -13.74
C GLN A 12 -1.87 8.60 -14.22
N PRO A 13 -3.04 8.35 -14.84
CA PRO A 13 -3.45 7.02 -15.22
C PRO A 13 -2.46 6.33 -16.18
N ASP A 14 -1.78 7.09 -17.03
CA ASP A 14 -0.80 6.58 -18.00
C ASP A 14 0.45 5.99 -17.32
N LEU A 15 0.71 6.32 -16.06
CA LEU A 15 1.85 5.78 -15.31
C LEU A 15 1.56 4.45 -14.61
N LEU A 16 0.33 3.95 -14.63
CA LEU A 16 -0.09 2.78 -13.85
C LEU A 16 0.35 1.43 -14.42
N ALA A 17 0.71 1.35 -15.69
CA ALA A 17 1.07 0.09 -16.33
C ALA A 17 2.26 -0.61 -15.63
N LYS A 18 3.30 0.14 -15.27
CA LYS A 18 4.48 -0.40 -14.56
C LYS A 18 4.15 -0.85 -13.14
N PRO A 19 3.55 -0.02 -12.26
CA PRO A 19 3.11 -0.44 -10.93
C PRO A 19 2.20 -1.66 -10.93
N LEU A 20 1.24 -1.74 -11.85
CA LEU A 20 0.41 -2.93 -12.01
C LEU A 20 1.24 -4.17 -12.34
N ALA A 21 2.18 -4.06 -13.27
CA ALA A 21 3.07 -5.17 -13.61
C ALA A 21 3.92 -5.62 -12.40
N TRP A 22 4.37 -4.69 -11.54
CA TRP A 22 5.10 -5.05 -10.31
C TRP A 22 4.22 -5.80 -9.31
N SER A 23 2.98 -5.36 -9.12
CA SER A 23 2.01 -6.04 -8.24
C SER A 23 1.68 -7.44 -8.75
N LEU A 24 1.46 -7.58 -10.07
CA LEU A 24 1.22 -8.88 -10.71
C LEU A 24 2.43 -9.83 -10.57
N ALA A 25 3.65 -9.34 -10.73
CA ALA A 25 4.85 -10.13 -10.60
C ALA A 25 5.06 -10.64 -9.16
N LEU A 26 4.68 -9.85 -8.14
CA LEU A 26 4.82 -10.24 -6.73
C LEU A 26 3.67 -11.12 -6.23
N TRP A 27 2.45 -10.84 -6.67
CA TRP A 27 1.25 -11.39 -6.04
C TRP A 27 0.21 -11.96 -7.01
N GLY A 28 0.37 -11.76 -8.32
CA GLY A 28 -0.64 -12.11 -9.31
C GLY A 28 -0.70 -13.59 -9.70
N GLU A 29 0.33 -14.37 -9.39
CA GLU A 29 0.41 -15.78 -9.76
C GLU A 29 0.45 -16.68 -8.53
N GLY A 30 -0.32 -17.78 -8.58
CA GLY A 30 -0.24 -18.86 -7.59
C GLY A 30 -0.80 -18.56 -6.20
N LYS A 31 -1.52 -17.46 -6.02
CA LYS A 31 -2.21 -17.11 -4.76
C LYS A 31 -3.71 -17.25 -4.95
N GLU A 32 -4.31 -18.14 -4.19
CA GLU A 32 -5.75 -18.47 -4.31
C GLU A 32 -6.66 -17.31 -3.88
N GLU A 33 -6.18 -16.39 -3.04
CA GLU A 33 -7.01 -15.38 -2.39
C GLU A 33 -7.08 -14.05 -3.14
N PHE A 34 -6.11 -13.77 -4.02
CA PHE A 34 -6.09 -12.54 -4.81
C PHE A 34 -5.42 -12.80 -6.16
N THR A 35 -6.22 -12.89 -7.18
CA THR A 35 -5.79 -13.26 -8.54
C THR A 35 -5.22 -12.07 -9.32
N ALA A 36 -4.65 -12.34 -10.49
CA ALA A 36 -4.23 -11.29 -11.41
C ALA A 36 -5.41 -10.38 -11.84
N ASP A 37 -6.62 -10.94 -11.96
CA ASP A 37 -7.82 -10.16 -12.32
C ASP A 37 -8.31 -9.30 -11.15
N ASP A 38 -8.14 -9.75 -9.91
CA ASP A 38 -8.41 -8.93 -8.72
C ASP A 38 -7.47 -7.72 -8.67
N TRP A 39 -6.18 -7.89 -8.97
CA TRP A 39 -5.22 -6.80 -9.08
C TRP A 39 -5.59 -5.80 -10.18
N ARG A 40 -5.96 -6.27 -11.36
CA ARG A 40 -6.44 -5.39 -12.45
C ARG A 40 -7.70 -4.63 -12.05
N SER A 41 -8.63 -5.31 -11.40
CA SER A 41 -9.86 -4.71 -10.89
C SER A 41 -9.57 -3.65 -9.82
N PHE A 42 -8.68 -3.93 -8.86
CA PHE A 42 -8.25 -2.97 -7.85
C PHE A 42 -7.67 -1.70 -8.50
N TYR A 43 -6.69 -1.85 -9.42
CA TYR A 43 -6.11 -0.71 -10.13
C TYR A 43 -7.13 0.08 -10.95
N SER A 44 -8.14 -0.59 -11.49
CA SER A 44 -9.25 0.09 -12.18
C SER A 44 -10.15 0.87 -11.23
N ARG A 45 -10.49 0.31 -10.06
CA ARG A 45 -11.35 0.97 -9.07
C ARG A 45 -10.70 2.22 -8.47
N VAL A 46 -9.41 2.17 -8.16
CA VAL A 46 -8.69 3.31 -7.54
C VAL A 46 -8.60 4.53 -8.44
N LEU A 47 -8.78 4.39 -9.76
CA LEU A 47 -8.85 5.52 -10.68
C LEU A 47 -10.09 6.38 -10.47
N ASN A 48 -11.14 5.83 -9.88
CA ASN A 48 -12.39 6.51 -9.59
C ASN A 48 -12.48 6.99 -8.13
N GLY A 49 -11.44 6.77 -7.32
CA GLY A 49 -11.40 7.15 -5.91
C GLY A 49 -11.40 8.66 -5.68
N ASP A 50 -11.85 9.06 -4.51
CA ASP A 50 -11.72 10.42 -4.00
C ASP A 50 -10.43 10.52 -3.18
N TYR A 51 -9.49 11.36 -3.61
CA TYR A 51 -8.19 11.54 -2.98
C TYR A 51 -8.09 12.78 -2.09
N GLU A 52 -9.14 13.59 -2.05
CA GLU A 52 -9.14 14.82 -1.28
C GLU A 52 -9.58 14.61 0.16
N SER A 53 -10.30 13.52 0.41
CA SER A 53 -10.80 13.20 1.74
C SER A 53 -10.75 11.69 2.02
N TRP A 54 -10.62 11.35 3.29
CA TRP A 54 -10.81 10.00 3.81
C TRP A 54 -12.07 9.97 4.66
N ASP A 55 -13.03 9.13 4.29
CA ASP A 55 -14.21 8.87 5.11
C ASP A 55 -14.19 7.43 5.62
N SER A 56 -13.88 7.27 6.89
CA SER A 56 -13.83 5.96 7.55
C SER A 56 -15.21 5.30 7.74
N ASN A 57 -16.28 6.00 7.40
CA ASN A 57 -17.64 5.46 7.46
C ASN A 57 -18.10 4.82 6.16
N THR A 58 -17.32 4.97 5.08
CA THR A 58 -17.63 4.31 3.81
C THR A 58 -16.97 2.94 3.76
N ASP A 59 -17.76 1.92 3.46
CA ASP A 59 -17.24 0.59 3.15
C ASP A 59 -16.64 0.61 1.74
N SER A 60 -15.44 0.10 1.57
CA SER A 60 -14.74 -0.04 0.29
C SER A 60 -13.97 1.19 -0.23
N LYS A 61 -13.49 2.07 0.64
CA LYS A 61 -12.56 3.12 0.21
C LYS A 61 -11.19 2.54 -0.14
N GLU A 62 -10.74 2.83 -1.34
CA GLU A 62 -9.44 2.38 -1.87
C GLU A 62 -8.72 3.57 -2.50
N LEU A 63 -7.57 3.95 -1.97
CA LEU A 63 -6.72 5.00 -2.52
C LEU A 63 -5.38 4.42 -2.93
N LEU A 64 -4.84 4.86 -4.05
CA LEU A 64 -3.52 4.45 -4.52
C LEU A 64 -2.69 5.68 -4.88
N PHE A 65 -1.44 5.68 -4.45
CA PHE A 65 -0.49 6.75 -4.70
C PHE A 65 0.76 6.21 -5.39
N LEU A 66 1.27 7.01 -6.32
CA LEU A 66 2.54 6.77 -6.98
C LEU A 66 3.62 7.63 -6.31
N ALA A 67 4.73 7.03 -5.92
CA ALA A 67 5.92 7.75 -5.51
C ALA A 67 6.75 8.07 -6.74
N VAL A 68 6.93 9.34 -7.02
CA VAL A 68 7.70 9.84 -8.16
C VAL A 68 8.85 10.74 -7.69
N ALA A 69 9.96 10.73 -8.43
CA ALA A 69 11.02 11.71 -8.23
C ALA A 69 10.54 13.08 -8.72
N GLU A 70 10.87 14.16 -8.00
CA GLU A 70 10.39 15.51 -8.33
C GLU A 70 10.87 16.02 -9.68
N ASP A 71 12.08 15.65 -10.08
CA ASP A 71 12.73 16.08 -11.32
C ASP A 71 12.49 15.15 -12.52
N ALA A 72 11.92 13.99 -12.27
CA ALA A 72 11.61 13.01 -13.31
C ALA A 72 10.19 12.48 -13.10
N ASN A 73 9.41 12.43 -14.16
CA ASN A 73 8.07 11.83 -14.12
C ASN A 73 8.14 10.28 -14.14
N GLU A 74 9.03 9.74 -13.31
CA GLU A 74 9.31 8.32 -13.21
C GLU A 74 8.74 7.74 -11.91
N VAL A 75 7.94 6.69 -12.03
CA VAL A 75 7.38 5.99 -10.86
C VAL A 75 8.46 5.09 -10.25
N LEU A 76 8.70 5.27 -8.96
CA LEU A 76 9.69 4.53 -8.18
C LEU A 76 9.06 3.53 -7.21
N ALA A 77 7.84 3.81 -6.77
CA ALA A 77 7.06 2.94 -5.90
C ALA A 77 5.56 3.23 -6.01
N VAL A 78 4.77 2.34 -5.49
CA VAL A 78 3.32 2.47 -5.33
C VAL A 78 2.95 2.07 -3.90
N ILE A 79 1.97 2.76 -3.32
CA ILE A 79 1.44 2.45 -2.00
C ILE A 79 -0.04 2.85 -1.94
N GLY A 80 -0.84 2.04 -1.27
CA GLY A 80 -2.27 2.26 -1.12
C GLY A 80 -2.71 2.49 0.32
N LEU A 81 -3.92 3.00 0.47
CA LEU A 81 -4.66 3.13 1.72
C LEU A 81 -6.08 2.63 1.45
N CYS A 82 -6.55 1.65 2.20
CA CYS A 82 -7.87 1.05 2.00
C CYS A 82 -8.58 0.74 3.32
N ASP A 83 -9.90 0.62 3.26
CA ASP A 83 -10.72 0.24 4.40
C ASP A 83 -10.56 -1.23 4.77
N PHE A 84 -10.33 -2.07 3.77
CA PHE A 84 -10.29 -3.51 3.91
C PHE A 84 -9.18 -4.10 3.03
N ASP A 85 -8.30 -4.90 3.60
CA ASP A 85 -7.16 -5.52 2.92
C ASP A 85 -7.26 -7.05 2.94
N ASP A 86 -8.38 -7.58 2.45
CA ASP A 86 -8.67 -9.00 2.15
C ASP A 86 -8.60 -10.00 3.32
N LEU A 87 -8.51 -9.51 4.56
CA LEU A 87 -8.50 -10.36 5.76
C LEU A 87 -9.83 -10.25 6.51
N GLU A 88 -10.76 -11.17 6.26
CA GLU A 88 -12.09 -11.20 6.88
C GLU A 88 -12.02 -11.23 8.41
N GLU A 89 -11.01 -11.89 8.98
CA GLU A 89 -10.77 -11.98 10.41
C GLU A 89 -10.55 -10.59 11.04
N TYR A 90 -10.07 -9.63 10.25
CA TYR A 90 -9.73 -8.27 10.67
C TYR A 90 -10.57 -7.19 10.00
N ARG A 91 -11.76 -7.55 9.47
CA ARG A 91 -12.66 -6.61 8.78
C ARG A 91 -13.08 -5.42 9.66
N HIS A 92 -13.02 -5.55 10.96
CA HIS A 92 -13.33 -4.50 11.94
C HIS A 92 -12.19 -3.47 12.13
N LEU A 93 -11.01 -3.73 11.57
CA LEU A 93 -9.85 -2.83 11.64
C LEU A 93 -9.75 -2.01 10.36
N ARG A 94 -9.44 -0.73 10.51
CA ARG A 94 -9.19 0.20 9.39
C ARG A 94 -8.50 1.48 9.87
N PRO A 95 -7.82 2.24 8.98
CA PRO A 95 -7.50 1.87 7.60
C PRO A 95 -6.25 1.00 7.50
N TRP A 96 -6.06 0.39 6.33
CA TRP A 96 -4.93 -0.45 6.01
C TRP A 96 -4.00 0.23 5.00
N LEU A 97 -2.69 0.16 5.23
CA LEU A 97 -1.71 0.39 4.18
C LEU A 97 -1.60 -0.88 3.35
N CYS A 98 -1.79 -0.76 2.05
CA CYS A 98 -1.88 -1.88 1.12
C CYS A 98 -1.08 -1.64 -0.16
N ALA A 99 -0.95 -2.67 -1.00
CA ALA A 99 -0.36 -2.59 -2.32
C ALA A 99 1.01 -1.89 -2.39
N PHE A 100 1.83 -2.01 -1.34
CA PHE A 100 3.11 -1.33 -1.25
C PHE A 100 4.20 -2.09 -2.01
N VAL A 101 4.66 -1.51 -3.11
CA VAL A 101 5.74 -2.06 -3.94
C VAL A 101 6.75 -0.97 -4.27
N VAL A 102 8.02 -1.26 -4.02
CA VAL A 102 9.16 -0.48 -4.52
C VAL A 102 9.71 -1.18 -5.75
N ARG A 103 10.02 -0.41 -6.78
CA ARG A 103 10.68 -0.91 -7.99
C ARG A 103 11.90 -1.76 -7.63
N GLU A 104 12.05 -2.89 -8.27
CA GLU A 104 12.98 -3.93 -7.84
C GLU A 104 14.43 -3.46 -7.75
N ASP A 105 14.90 -2.73 -8.76
CA ASP A 105 16.27 -2.19 -8.84
C ASP A 105 16.57 -1.11 -7.79
N LEU A 106 15.53 -0.60 -7.10
CA LEU A 106 15.65 0.44 -6.06
C LEU A 106 15.44 -0.10 -4.64
N ARG A 107 15.19 -1.40 -4.49
CA ARG A 107 15.07 -2.02 -3.17
C ARG A 107 16.39 -1.94 -2.41
N GLY A 108 16.32 -1.75 -1.10
CA GLY A 108 17.50 -1.58 -0.26
C GLY A 108 18.15 -0.18 -0.31
N SER A 109 17.69 0.73 -1.18
CA SER A 109 18.25 2.08 -1.33
C SER A 109 17.66 3.13 -0.37
N GLY A 110 16.70 2.75 0.49
CA GLY A 110 16.01 3.67 1.40
C GLY A 110 14.71 4.26 0.85
N ILE A 111 14.40 4.07 -0.43
CA ILE A 111 13.15 4.58 -1.05
C ILE A 111 11.91 4.07 -0.32
N GLY A 112 11.86 2.79 0.04
CA GLY A 112 10.73 2.24 0.77
C GLY A 112 10.45 2.96 2.09
N SER A 113 11.48 3.39 2.82
CA SER A 113 11.33 4.16 4.05
C SER A 113 10.73 5.53 3.78
N GLN A 114 11.25 6.24 2.77
CA GLN A 114 10.75 7.56 2.40
C GLN A 114 9.29 7.51 1.93
N VAL A 115 8.95 6.52 1.13
CA VAL A 115 7.56 6.34 0.65
C VAL A 115 6.60 6.06 1.81
N LEU A 116 7.00 5.22 2.76
CA LEU A 116 6.19 4.93 3.93
C LEU A 116 5.98 6.17 4.80
N GLU A 117 7.04 6.96 5.06
CA GLU A 117 6.95 8.23 5.79
C GLU A 117 6.02 9.25 5.10
N LEU A 118 6.12 9.37 3.78
CA LEU A 118 5.24 10.23 2.99
C LEU A 118 3.77 9.76 3.06
N MET A 119 3.54 8.44 3.04
CA MET A 119 2.19 7.90 3.17
C MET A 119 1.61 8.10 4.58
N GLU A 120 2.42 7.91 5.62
CA GLU A 120 2.02 8.22 6.99
C GLU A 120 1.68 9.71 7.17
N ALA A 121 2.47 10.60 6.58
CA ALA A 121 2.17 12.03 6.58
C ALA A 121 0.84 12.32 5.86
N ARG A 122 0.61 11.70 4.71
CA ARG A 122 -0.66 11.81 3.98
C ARG A 122 -1.85 11.29 4.80
N ALA A 123 -1.67 10.17 5.49
CA ALA A 123 -2.72 9.62 6.36
C ALA A 123 -3.04 10.58 7.54
N ARG A 124 -2.04 11.22 8.13
CA ARG A 124 -2.26 12.27 9.14
C ARG A 124 -3.04 13.46 8.58
N ASP A 125 -2.78 13.88 7.34
CA ASP A 125 -3.54 14.95 6.68
C ASP A 125 -5.04 14.59 6.52
N TYR A 126 -5.36 13.30 6.44
CA TYR A 126 -6.73 12.79 6.47
C TYR A 126 -7.33 12.64 7.87
N GLY A 127 -6.59 13.00 8.93
CA GLY A 127 -7.03 12.83 10.31
C GLY A 127 -6.92 11.40 10.84
N ILE A 128 -6.12 10.55 10.19
CA ILE A 128 -5.87 9.18 10.61
C ILE A 128 -4.76 9.18 11.65
N GLU A 129 -5.01 8.57 12.81
CA GLU A 129 -4.06 8.46 13.92
C GLU A 129 -3.46 7.05 14.06
N LEU A 130 -4.09 6.05 13.49
CA LEU A 130 -3.69 4.64 13.57
C LEU A 130 -3.85 3.97 12.22
N VAL A 131 -2.81 3.28 11.77
CA VAL A 131 -2.83 2.49 10.52
C VAL A 131 -2.48 1.05 10.80
N TYR A 132 -3.01 0.16 9.97
CA TYR A 132 -2.74 -1.27 9.97
C TYR A 132 -2.06 -1.68 8.69
N LEU A 133 -1.35 -2.80 8.72
CA LEU A 133 -0.86 -3.53 7.56
C LEU A 133 -0.66 -5.00 7.92
N TRP A 134 -0.52 -5.83 6.91
CA TRP A 134 -0.02 -7.18 7.11
C TRP A 134 1.14 -7.47 6.14
N THR A 135 2.01 -8.38 6.54
CA THR A 135 3.17 -8.79 5.73
C THR A 135 3.53 -10.24 6.00
N GLU A 136 4.02 -10.93 4.99
CA GLU A 136 4.56 -12.28 5.12
C GLU A 136 6.06 -12.25 5.49
N ASP A 137 6.85 -11.47 4.76
CA ASP A 137 8.31 -11.55 4.75
C ASP A 137 9.03 -10.21 5.01
N GLN A 138 8.29 -9.12 5.24
CA GLN A 138 8.86 -7.79 5.50
C GLN A 138 8.74 -7.33 6.96
N LEU A 139 8.56 -8.25 7.91
CA LEU A 139 8.36 -7.95 9.34
C LEU A 139 9.44 -6.99 9.88
N GLU A 140 10.71 -7.31 9.67
CA GLU A 140 11.84 -6.52 10.17
C GLU A 140 11.89 -5.10 9.57
N PHE A 141 11.45 -4.94 8.32
CA PHE A 141 11.36 -3.64 7.67
C PHE A 141 10.41 -2.73 8.43
N TYR A 142 9.24 -3.22 8.80
CA TYR A 142 8.21 -2.46 9.50
C TYR A 142 8.54 -2.26 10.98
N LEU A 143 9.06 -3.27 11.67
CA LEU A 143 9.51 -3.13 13.07
C LEU A 143 10.51 -1.99 13.24
N LYS A 144 11.51 -1.88 12.36
CA LYS A 144 12.50 -0.81 12.35
C LYS A 144 11.91 0.59 12.11
N ARG A 145 10.65 0.68 11.68
CA ARG A 145 9.92 1.94 11.41
C ARG A 145 8.81 2.22 12.39
N GLY A 146 8.85 1.53 13.54
CA GLY A 146 7.95 1.78 14.66
C GLY A 146 6.59 1.10 14.54
N TYR A 147 6.42 0.17 13.59
CA TYR A 147 5.25 -0.69 13.60
C TYR A 147 5.37 -1.75 14.67
N GLU A 148 4.25 -2.10 15.28
CA GLU A 148 4.15 -3.16 16.25
C GLU A 148 3.40 -4.35 15.63
N LYS A 149 3.99 -5.55 15.72
CA LYS A 149 3.25 -6.78 15.43
C LYS A 149 2.32 -7.05 16.62
N PHE A 150 1.02 -7.09 16.39
CA PHE A 150 0.05 -7.34 17.46
C PHE A 150 -0.70 -8.66 17.29
N ASP A 151 -0.65 -9.27 16.11
CA ASP A 151 -1.27 -10.56 15.85
C ASP A 151 -0.57 -11.32 14.72
N GLU A 152 -0.97 -12.56 14.51
CA GLU A 152 -0.45 -13.45 13.49
C GLU A 152 -1.57 -14.35 12.97
N LEU A 153 -1.70 -14.46 11.66
CA LEU A 153 -2.67 -15.32 11.01
C LEU A 153 -1.97 -16.37 10.14
N LEU A 154 -2.25 -17.64 10.37
CA LEU A 154 -1.86 -18.70 9.47
C LEU A 154 -2.95 -18.90 8.39
N LYS A 155 -2.64 -18.56 7.14
CA LYS A 155 -3.56 -18.68 6.01
C LYS A 155 -2.87 -19.34 4.82
N ALA A 156 -3.47 -20.41 4.27
CA ALA A 156 -2.93 -21.16 3.13
C ALA A 156 -1.43 -21.54 3.29
N LYS A 157 -1.02 -22.01 4.47
CA LYS A 157 0.36 -22.35 4.86
C LYS A 157 1.33 -21.17 4.87
N ARG A 158 0.84 -19.94 4.84
CA ARG A 158 1.63 -18.71 4.98
C ARG A 158 1.35 -18.07 6.33
N THR A 159 2.37 -17.53 6.96
CA THR A 159 2.24 -16.75 8.19
C THR A 159 2.12 -15.26 7.82
N LEU A 160 0.99 -14.68 8.13
CA LEU A 160 0.75 -13.25 7.96
C LEU A 160 0.96 -12.54 9.30
N HIS A 161 1.90 -11.63 9.35
CA HIS A 161 2.15 -10.79 10.52
C HIS A 161 1.26 -9.55 10.43
N ILE A 162 0.36 -9.39 11.40
CA ILE A 162 -0.57 -8.28 11.47
C ILE A 162 0.05 -7.19 12.32
N MET A 163 0.16 -6.00 11.74
CA MET A 163 0.92 -4.91 12.33
C MET A 163 0.09 -3.63 12.39
N LYS A 164 0.44 -2.76 13.32
CA LYS A 164 -0.18 -1.44 13.50
C LYS A 164 0.87 -0.40 13.86
N LYS A 165 0.54 0.85 13.64
CA LYS A 165 1.34 2.01 14.08
C LYS A 165 0.43 3.19 14.36
N THR A 166 0.62 3.83 15.53
CA THR A 166 0.11 5.18 15.78
C THR A 166 0.99 6.18 15.04
N ILE A 167 0.40 7.01 14.21
CA ILE A 167 1.11 7.94 13.31
C ILE A 167 0.84 9.40 13.66
#